data_20fc71400c8858288e425babed6081fa
#
_entry.id   20fc71400c8858288e425babed6081fa
#
_cell.length_a   1.000
_cell.length_b   1.000
_cell.length_c   1.000
_cell.angle_alpha   90.00
_cell.angle_beta   90.00
_cell.angle_gamma   90.00
#
_symmetry.space_group_name_H-M   'P 1'
#
loop_
_entity.id
_entity.type
_entity.pdbx_description
1 polymer ?
#
loop_
_entity_poly.entity_id
_entity_poly.type
_entity_poly.pdbx_seq_one_letter_code
_entity_poly.pdbx_strand_id
1 'polypeptide(L)'
;MTQAKKQPTAPQEATSNDDTIIEELLANIPSTEDIVLELPSKNKFYTLMDPTKPITIRPLTFEDEKKMMSSKQGGSKMLNSLLGSCIKNINLSQVLQLDKLYMLMKLREVSYGETYQAKINCPSCKNDNDITFNLSKLPVNYIEEEMVNPVPVYLPVLQKTIKVKLPTIADEGYLVNSEIAMANLWRFVTEIEGHVNKRIISQVIQKLPLKDAHALLKVMGGDGLGIDTKVKFACSYCPLVEDMELPIGADFFTDS
;
A
#
# COMPACT_ATOMS: atom_id res chain seq x y z
N MET A 1 -56.38 -53.08 -7.09
CA MET A 1 -55.36 -53.06 -6.04
C MET A 1 -54.21 -52.13 -6.49
N THR A 2 -54.28 -50.88 -6.09
CA THR A 2 -53.30 -49.86 -6.52
C THR A 2 -52.52 -49.46 -5.29
N GLN A 3 -51.22 -49.79 -5.30
CA GLN A 3 -50.29 -49.44 -4.20
C GLN A 3 -49.83 -47.97 -4.38
N ALA A 4 -50.14 -47.16 -3.39
CA ALA A 4 -49.62 -45.80 -3.28
C ALA A 4 -48.13 -45.81 -2.89
N LYS A 5 -47.25 -45.23 -3.72
CA LYS A 5 -45.85 -44.99 -3.38
C LYS A 5 -45.77 -43.83 -2.36
N LYS A 6 -45.24 -44.12 -1.17
CA LYS A 6 -44.84 -43.13 -0.17
C LYS A 6 -43.63 -42.35 -0.72
N GLN A 7 -43.76 -41.03 -0.87
CA GLN A 7 -42.62 -40.10 -1.08
C GLN A 7 -41.83 -39.97 0.23
N PRO A 8 -40.50 -39.91 0.18
CA PRO A 8 -39.71 -39.63 1.36
C PRO A 8 -39.78 -38.11 1.65
N THR A 9 -40.20 -37.80 2.86
CA THR A 9 -40.16 -36.48 3.46
C THR A 9 -38.70 -36.05 3.62
N ALA A 10 -38.34 -34.88 3.08
CA ALA A 10 -37.01 -34.26 3.24
C ALA A 10 -36.80 -33.81 4.70
N PRO A 11 -35.58 -33.88 5.23
CA PRO A 11 -35.28 -33.36 6.56
C PRO A 11 -35.19 -31.84 6.52
N GLN A 12 -36.19 -31.16 7.00
CA GLN A 12 -36.20 -29.73 7.31
C GLN A 12 -36.27 -29.61 8.83
N GLU A 13 -35.11 -29.45 9.52
CA GLU A 13 -35.05 -28.89 10.88
C GLU A 13 -33.61 -28.75 11.45
N ALA A 14 -32.56 -29.05 10.68
CA ALA A 14 -31.18 -28.95 11.19
C ALA A 14 -30.54 -27.55 11.02
N THR A 15 -31.05 -26.68 10.17
CA THR A 15 -30.37 -25.42 9.79
C THR A 15 -30.50 -24.30 10.82
N SER A 16 -31.57 -24.22 11.60
CA SER A 16 -31.78 -23.10 12.54
C SER A 16 -30.92 -23.16 13.80
N ASN A 17 -30.55 -24.38 14.25
CA ASN A 17 -29.75 -24.54 15.46
C ASN A 17 -28.26 -24.34 15.18
N ASP A 18 -27.77 -24.79 14.03
CA ASP A 18 -26.38 -24.62 13.63
C ASP A 18 -26.06 -23.15 13.34
N ASP A 19 -26.96 -22.41 12.70
CA ASP A 19 -26.80 -20.97 12.44
C ASP A 19 -26.74 -20.16 13.75
N THR A 20 -27.58 -20.50 14.74
CA THR A 20 -27.56 -19.87 16.07
C THR A 20 -26.25 -20.15 16.81
N ILE A 21 -25.76 -21.42 16.76
CA ILE A 21 -24.48 -21.78 17.37
C ILE A 21 -23.32 -21.06 16.68
N ILE A 22 -23.34 -20.96 15.35
CA ILE A 22 -22.32 -20.22 14.59
C ILE A 22 -22.33 -18.73 15.01
N GLU A 23 -23.49 -18.09 15.09
CA GLU A 23 -23.59 -16.70 15.54
C GLU A 23 -23.07 -16.50 16.97
N GLU A 24 -23.42 -17.41 17.91
CA GLU A 24 -22.90 -17.37 19.28
C GLU A 24 -21.38 -17.56 19.34
N LEU A 25 -20.82 -18.49 18.56
CA LEU A 25 -19.37 -18.70 18.50
C LEU A 25 -18.66 -17.50 17.86
N LEU A 26 -19.22 -16.92 16.79
CA LEU A 26 -18.68 -15.74 16.14
C LEU A 26 -18.74 -14.48 17.04
N ALA A 27 -19.81 -14.35 17.85
CA ALA A 27 -19.93 -13.26 18.82
C ALA A 27 -18.88 -13.34 19.94
N ASN A 28 -18.35 -14.52 20.23
CA ASN A 28 -17.29 -14.74 21.21
C ASN A 28 -15.88 -14.65 20.62
N ILE A 29 -15.73 -14.55 19.30
CA ILE A 29 -14.44 -14.18 18.71
C ILE A 29 -14.18 -12.73 19.12
N PRO A 30 -13.05 -12.44 19.81
CA PRO A 30 -12.72 -11.06 20.13
C PRO A 30 -12.80 -10.25 18.84
N SER A 31 -13.76 -9.31 18.77
CA SER A 31 -13.80 -8.39 17.65
C SER A 31 -12.47 -7.70 17.66
N THR A 32 -11.66 -7.93 16.64
CA THR A 32 -10.46 -7.15 16.42
C THR A 32 -10.97 -5.73 16.19
N GLU A 33 -10.89 -4.91 17.24
CA GLU A 33 -11.34 -3.52 17.17
C GLU A 33 -10.67 -2.84 16.00
N ASP A 34 -11.45 -2.12 15.23
CA ASP A 34 -10.91 -1.30 14.14
C ASP A 34 -9.95 -0.27 14.75
N ILE A 35 -8.70 -0.36 14.40
CA ILE A 35 -7.65 0.54 14.91
C ILE A 35 -7.68 1.82 14.10
N VAL A 36 -7.69 2.97 14.75
CA VAL A 36 -7.60 4.27 14.08
C VAL A 36 -6.24 4.41 13.41
N LEU A 37 -6.24 4.77 12.13
CA LEU A 37 -5.05 4.90 11.32
C LEU A 37 -4.78 6.39 11.03
N GLU A 38 -3.68 6.90 11.56
CA GLU A 38 -3.16 8.23 11.23
C GLU A 38 -2.14 8.11 10.11
N LEU A 39 -2.48 8.62 8.93
CA LEU A 39 -1.63 8.51 7.74
C LEU A 39 -0.52 9.57 7.73
N PRO A 40 0.63 9.29 7.11
CA PRO A 40 1.70 10.27 6.91
C PRO A 40 1.24 11.56 6.22
N SER A 41 0.24 11.50 5.34
CA SER A 41 -0.40 12.67 4.73
C SER A 41 -1.37 13.41 5.64
N LYS A 42 -1.54 12.98 6.93
CA LYS A 42 -2.51 13.53 7.89
C LYS A 42 -3.93 13.63 7.31
N ASN A 43 -4.27 12.76 6.37
CA ASN A 43 -5.53 12.71 5.63
C ASN A 43 -5.86 13.99 4.85
N LYS A 44 -4.89 14.89 4.65
CA LYS A 44 -5.10 16.25 4.14
C LYS A 44 -5.64 16.30 2.71
N PHE A 45 -5.31 15.30 1.90
CA PHE A 45 -5.61 15.29 0.46
C PHE A 45 -6.75 14.34 0.09
N TYR A 46 -7.50 13.83 1.07
CA TYR A 46 -8.55 12.84 0.86
C TYR A 46 -9.94 13.38 1.16
N THR A 47 -10.91 12.88 0.40
CA THR A 47 -12.31 12.98 0.75
C THR A 47 -12.71 11.68 1.46
N LEU A 48 -13.01 11.75 2.75
CA LEU A 48 -13.48 10.60 3.52
C LEU A 48 -14.90 10.23 3.10
N MET A 49 -15.25 8.94 3.15
CA MET A 49 -16.61 8.47 2.85
C MET A 49 -17.61 9.01 3.89
N ASP A 50 -17.22 9.04 5.16
CA ASP A 50 -17.94 9.66 6.26
C ASP A 50 -16.99 10.62 6.99
N PRO A 51 -17.15 11.95 6.83
CA PRO A 51 -16.24 12.92 7.46
C PRO A 51 -16.26 12.91 8.99
N THR A 52 -17.27 12.29 9.61
CA THR A 52 -17.40 12.20 11.08
C THR A 52 -16.62 11.04 11.69
N LYS A 53 -16.11 10.13 10.85
CA LYS A 53 -15.39 8.92 11.28
C LYS A 53 -13.93 8.97 10.86
N PRO A 54 -13.01 8.41 11.67
CA PRO A 54 -11.62 8.26 11.27
C PRO A 54 -11.45 7.19 10.19
N ILE A 55 -10.29 7.17 9.55
CA ILE A 55 -9.82 6.01 8.79
C ILE A 55 -9.45 4.93 9.80
N THR A 56 -9.89 3.70 9.56
CA THR A 56 -9.59 2.58 10.44
C THR A 56 -9.04 1.39 9.66
N ILE A 57 -8.26 0.57 10.36
CA ILE A 57 -7.68 -0.66 9.85
C ILE A 57 -8.06 -1.82 10.79
N ARG A 58 -8.44 -2.95 10.21
CA ARG A 58 -8.58 -4.20 10.93
C ARG A 58 -7.47 -5.19 10.57
N PRO A 59 -7.09 -6.10 11.48
CA PRO A 59 -6.20 -7.21 11.14
C PRO A 59 -6.77 -8.09 10.04
N LEU A 60 -5.88 -8.85 9.39
CA LEU A 60 -6.22 -9.88 8.43
C LEU A 60 -6.97 -11.03 9.13
N THR A 61 -7.91 -11.63 8.41
CA THR A 61 -8.57 -12.85 8.78
C THR A 61 -8.07 -14.02 7.93
N PHE A 62 -8.34 -15.25 8.35
CA PHE A 62 -8.05 -16.45 7.54
C PHE A 62 -8.69 -16.38 6.15
N GLU A 63 -9.88 -15.77 6.04
CA GLU A 63 -10.53 -15.57 4.74
C GLU A 63 -9.75 -14.62 3.83
N ASP A 64 -9.17 -13.55 4.38
CA ASP A 64 -8.32 -12.63 3.63
C ASP A 64 -7.06 -13.33 3.12
N GLU A 65 -6.41 -14.14 3.96
CA GLU A 65 -5.24 -14.94 3.60
C GLU A 65 -5.58 -15.97 2.51
N LYS A 66 -6.70 -16.66 2.64
CA LYS A 66 -7.18 -17.60 1.62
C LYS A 66 -7.45 -16.90 0.28
N LYS A 67 -8.03 -15.71 0.28
CA LYS A 67 -8.23 -14.90 -0.93
C LYS A 67 -6.90 -14.50 -1.55
N MET A 68 -5.91 -14.12 -0.73
CA MET A 68 -4.57 -13.79 -1.17
C MET A 68 -3.89 -14.98 -1.86
N MET A 69 -3.89 -16.16 -1.24
CA MET A 69 -3.28 -17.38 -1.78
C MET A 69 -3.98 -17.88 -3.06
N SER A 70 -5.30 -17.70 -3.17
CA SER A 70 -6.07 -18.11 -4.35
C SER A 70 -6.01 -17.11 -5.50
N SER A 71 -5.50 -15.89 -5.25
CA SER A 71 -5.43 -14.84 -6.25
C SER A 71 -4.38 -15.15 -7.30
N LYS A 72 -4.80 -15.25 -8.56
CA LYS A 72 -3.90 -15.27 -9.72
C LYS A 72 -3.30 -13.89 -10.03
N GLN A 73 -3.75 -12.86 -9.32
CA GLN A 73 -3.27 -11.49 -9.46
C GLN A 73 -2.08 -11.31 -8.52
N GLY A 74 -0.87 -11.32 -9.07
CA GLY A 74 0.33 -11.04 -8.28
C GLY A 74 0.57 -9.54 -8.05
N GLY A 75 1.47 -9.25 -7.10
CA GLY A 75 2.03 -7.92 -6.90
C GLY A 75 1.02 -6.88 -6.38
N SER A 76 1.10 -5.67 -6.92
CA SER A 76 0.39 -4.49 -6.41
C SER A 76 -1.14 -4.64 -6.38
N LYS A 77 -1.73 -5.35 -7.35
CA LYS A 77 -3.20 -5.56 -7.39
C LYS A 77 -3.70 -6.41 -6.22
N MET A 78 -2.95 -7.44 -5.85
CA MET A 78 -3.26 -8.27 -4.69
C MET A 78 -3.19 -7.44 -3.41
N LEU A 79 -2.12 -6.64 -3.24
CA LEU A 79 -1.94 -5.77 -2.08
C LEU A 79 -3.06 -4.71 -1.99
N ASN A 80 -3.48 -4.13 -3.13
CA ASN A 80 -4.60 -3.19 -3.17
C ASN A 80 -5.92 -3.84 -2.77
N SER A 81 -6.17 -5.08 -3.22
CA SER A 81 -7.36 -5.84 -2.83
C SER A 81 -7.36 -6.13 -1.33
N LEU A 82 -6.20 -6.48 -0.77
CA LEU A 82 -6.02 -6.74 0.65
C LEU A 82 -6.30 -5.49 1.49
N LEU A 83 -5.70 -4.35 1.13
CA LEU A 83 -5.99 -3.06 1.76
C LEU A 83 -7.48 -2.71 1.69
N GLY A 84 -8.14 -2.96 0.54
CA GLY A 84 -9.57 -2.71 0.35
C GLY A 84 -10.48 -3.53 1.25
N SER A 85 -10.04 -4.71 1.67
CA SER A 85 -10.76 -5.56 2.61
C SER A 85 -10.59 -5.10 4.07
N CYS A 86 -9.47 -4.46 4.41
CA CYS A 86 -9.06 -4.19 5.78
C CYS A 86 -9.17 -2.73 6.19
N ILE A 87 -9.15 -1.79 5.24
CA ILE A 87 -9.19 -0.34 5.53
C ILE A 87 -10.58 0.20 5.23
N LYS A 88 -11.12 0.99 6.15
CA LYS A 88 -12.45 1.59 6.06
C LYS A 88 -12.38 3.11 5.98
N ASN A 89 -13.46 3.70 5.47
CA ASN A 89 -13.72 5.13 5.40
C ASN A 89 -12.86 5.93 4.42
N ILE A 90 -12.16 5.28 3.49
CA ILE A 90 -11.40 5.93 2.44
C ILE A 90 -11.55 5.20 1.10
N ASN A 91 -11.60 5.96 0.00
CA ASN A 91 -11.49 5.36 -1.34
C ASN A 91 -10.01 5.12 -1.68
N LEU A 92 -9.62 3.86 -1.75
CA LEU A 92 -8.22 3.48 -2.01
C LEU A 92 -7.64 4.06 -3.31
N SER A 93 -8.46 4.28 -4.34
CA SER A 93 -7.96 4.84 -5.60
C SER A 93 -7.36 6.24 -5.43
N GLN A 94 -7.77 6.99 -4.40
CA GLN A 94 -7.30 8.33 -4.07
C GLN A 94 -6.09 8.32 -3.12
N VAL A 95 -5.78 7.19 -2.49
CA VAL A 95 -4.70 7.09 -1.52
C VAL A 95 -3.36 7.32 -2.20
N LEU A 96 -2.52 8.19 -1.62
CA LEU A 96 -1.18 8.46 -2.09
C LEU A 96 -0.27 7.23 -1.93
N GLN A 97 0.70 7.08 -2.82
CA GLN A 97 1.65 5.96 -2.76
C GLN A 97 2.44 5.93 -1.43
N LEU A 98 2.79 7.10 -0.89
CA LEU A 98 3.46 7.21 0.40
C LEU A 98 2.61 6.67 1.57
N ASP A 99 1.30 6.89 1.52
CA ASP A 99 0.38 6.38 2.55
C ASP A 99 0.05 4.90 2.32
N LYS A 100 0.01 4.44 1.08
CA LYS A 100 -0.17 3.01 0.77
C LYS A 100 0.90 2.16 1.43
N LEU A 101 2.17 2.55 1.31
CA LEU A 101 3.28 1.80 1.90
C LEU A 101 3.14 1.74 3.43
N TYR A 102 2.80 2.88 4.05
CA TYR A 102 2.52 2.93 5.48
C TYR A 102 1.34 2.04 5.89
N MET A 103 0.23 2.06 5.11
CA MET A 103 -0.93 1.20 5.34
C MET A 103 -0.56 -0.29 5.29
N LEU A 104 0.30 -0.70 4.34
CA LEU A 104 0.77 -2.09 4.23
C LEU A 104 1.61 -2.49 5.45
N MET A 105 2.50 -1.62 5.92
CA MET A 105 3.29 -1.86 7.13
C MET A 105 2.39 -2.01 8.36
N LYS A 106 1.42 -1.12 8.53
CA LYS A 106 0.47 -1.18 9.64
C LYS A 106 -0.44 -2.41 9.55
N LEU A 107 -0.86 -2.80 8.36
CA LEU A 107 -1.64 -4.02 8.17
C LEU A 107 -0.86 -5.26 8.61
N ARG A 108 0.42 -5.36 8.24
CA ARG A 108 1.30 -6.44 8.68
C ARG A 108 1.48 -6.43 10.20
N GLU A 109 1.75 -5.25 10.78
CA GLU A 109 1.97 -5.05 12.21
C GLU A 109 0.76 -5.50 13.04
N VAL A 110 -0.46 -5.07 12.66
CA VAL A 110 -1.68 -5.43 13.40
C VAL A 110 -2.13 -6.87 13.19
N SER A 111 -1.69 -7.53 12.10
CA SER A 111 -2.09 -8.90 11.75
C SER A 111 -1.14 -9.96 12.30
N TYR A 112 0.17 -9.70 12.30
CA TYR A 112 1.22 -10.67 12.64
C TYR A 112 2.20 -10.16 13.70
N GLY A 113 1.97 -8.95 14.21
CA GLY A 113 2.84 -8.30 15.20
C GLY A 113 3.94 -7.46 14.58
N GLU A 114 4.69 -6.80 15.47
CA GLU A 114 5.72 -5.81 15.09
C GLU A 114 6.97 -6.41 14.44
N THR A 115 7.17 -7.71 14.61
CA THR A 115 8.37 -8.40 14.16
C THR A 115 8.18 -8.99 12.77
N TYR A 116 9.11 -8.70 11.86
CA TYR A 116 9.18 -9.29 10.53
C TYR A 116 10.51 -9.99 10.32
N GLN A 117 10.46 -11.27 9.95
CA GLN A 117 11.63 -12.07 9.60
C GLN A 117 11.73 -12.18 8.08
N ALA A 118 12.90 -11.92 7.54
CA ALA A 118 13.18 -12.05 6.13
C ALA A 118 14.50 -12.77 5.88
N LYS A 119 14.49 -13.64 4.86
CA LYS A 119 15.70 -14.29 4.37
C LYS A 119 16.32 -13.43 3.26
N ILE A 120 17.54 -12.95 3.49
CA ILE A 120 18.25 -12.05 2.58
C ILE A 120 19.51 -12.74 2.06
N ASN A 121 19.61 -12.88 0.75
CA ASN A 121 20.82 -13.36 0.10
C ASN A 121 21.87 -12.24 0.03
N CYS A 122 23.02 -12.45 0.63
CA CYS A 122 24.10 -11.48 0.64
C CYS A 122 24.63 -11.21 -0.79
N PRO A 123 24.65 -9.95 -1.27
CA PRO A 123 25.16 -9.65 -2.60
C PRO A 123 26.65 -9.94 -2.78
N SER A 124 27.43 -9.98 -1.71
CA SER A 124 28.86 -10.26 -1.74
C SER A 124 29.19 -11.75 -1.66
N CYS A 125 28.83 -12.44 -0.57
CA CYS A 125 29.22 -13.85 -0.36
C CYS A 125 28.15 -14.87 -0.78
N LYS A 126 26.97 -14.43 -1.19
CA LYS A 126 25.82 -15.24 -1.62
C LYS A 126 25.22 -16.17 -0.56
N ASN A 127 25.63 -16.03 0.70
CA ASN A 127 25.00 -16.76 1.80
C ASN A 127 23.66 -16.14 2.17
N ASP A 128 22.71 -16.96 2.55
CA ASP A 128 21.43 -16.54 3.07
C ASP A 128 21.58 -16.11 4.53
N ASN A 129 20.95 -14.99 4.86
CA ASN A 129 20.90 -14.42 6.21
C ASN A 129 19.44 -14.31 6.65
N ASP A 130 19.10 -14.88 7.80
CA ASP A 130 17.81 -14.69 8.44
C ASP A 130 17.89 -13.43 9.31
N ILE A 131 17.15 -12.39 8.92
CA ILE A 131 17.18 -11.08 9.60
C ILE A 131 15.81 -10.74 10.13
N THR A 132 15.81 -10.24 11.34
CA THR A 132 14.60 -9.80 12.04
C THR A 132 14.54 -8.28 12.05
N PHE A 133 13.44 -7.73 11.55
CA PHE A 133 13.13 -6.31 11.55
C PHE A 133 12.02 -6.01 12.53
N ASN A 134 12.08 -4.86 13.20
CA ASN A 134 10.96 -4.34 13.98
C ASN A 134 10.27 -3.23 13.19
N LEU A 135 9.06 -3.51 12.72
CA LEU A 135 8.29 -2.61 11.85
C LEU A 135 7.84 -1.34 12.57
N SER A 136 7.55 -1.42 13.88
CA SER A 136 7.10 -0.27 14.68
C SER A 136 8.21 0.78 14.90
N LYS A 137 9.48 0.40 14.66
CA LYS A 137 10.64 1.28 14.80
C LYS A 137 11.07 1.96 13.51
N LEU A 138 10.40 1.65 12.38
CA LEU A 138 10.70 2.32 11.12
C LEU A 138 10.32 3.80 11.21
N PRO A 139 11.20 4.72 10.76
CA PRO A 139 10.91 6.14 10.79
C PRO A 139 9.70 6.48 9.91
N VAL A 140 8.82 7.34 10.39
CA VAL A 140 7.68 7.85 9.64
C VAL A 140 7.79 9.36 9.52
N ASN A 141 7.88 9.86 8.31
CA ASN A 141 7.99 11.28 8.00
C ASN A 141 6.62 11.81 7.56
N TYR A 142 6.00 12.61 8.41
CA TYR A 142 4.70 13.22 8.14
C TYR A 142 4.85 14.47 7.28
N ILE A 143 3.80 14.79 6.51
CA ILE A 143 3.77 16.03 5.74
C ILE A 143 3.71 17.25 6.68
N GLU A 144 4.27 18.36 6.21
CA GLU A 144 4.13 19.66 6.85
C GLU A 144 2.72 20.24 6.65
N GLU A 145 2.29 21.12 7.57
CA GLU A 145 0.94 21.73 7.51
C GLU A 145 0.73 22.55 6.24
N GLU A 146 1.78 23.20 5.74
CA GLU A 146 1.74 24.06 4.57
C GLU A 146 1.79 23.29 3.26
N MET A 147 2.09 21.99 3.30
CA MET A 147 2.20 21.19 2.09
C MET A 147 0.88 21.20 1.30
N VAL A 148 0.98 21.43 0.02
CA VAL A 148 -0.16 21.44 -0.92
C VAL A 148 -0.02 20.33 -1.96
N ASN A 149 -1.13 19.88 -2.51
CA ASN A 149 -1.15 18.98 -3.67
C ASN A 149 -2.11 19.57 -4.72
N PRO A 150 -1.64 19.96 -5.90
CA PRO A 150 -0.31 19.73 -6.49
C PRO A 150 0.84 20.50 -5.82
N VAL A 151 2.01 19.84 -5.73
CA VAL A 151 3.23 20.37 -5.12
C VAL A 151 3.92 21.31 -6.10
N PRO A 152 4.30 22.54 -5.71
CA PRO A 152 5.17 23.39 -6.52
C PRO A 152 6.60 22.87 -6.52
N VAL A 153 7.17 22.60 -7.69
CA VAL A 153 8.52 22.08 -7.87
C VAL A 153 9.35 23.05 -8.69
N TYR A 154 10.46 23.52 -8.11
CA TYR A 154 11.42 24.35 -8.82
C TYR A 154 12.34 23.49 -9.69
N LEU A 155 12.43 23.85 -10.97
CA LEU A 155 13.28 23.22 -11.96
C LEU A 155 14.59 24.00 -12.07
N PRO A 156 15.73 23.45 -11.61
CA PRO A 156 16.95 24.23 -11.43
C PRO A 156 17.63 24.66 -12.75
N VAL A 157 17.44 23.92 -13.84
CA VAL A 157 18.02 24.28 -15.15
C VAL A 157 17.09 25.22 -15.91
N LEU A 158 15.80 24.94 -15.93
CA LEU A 158 14.80 25.78 -16.58
C LEU A 158 14.53 27.09 -15.80
N GLN A 159 14.89 27.13 -14.50
CA GLN A 159 14.63 28.23 -13.57
C GLN A 159 13.13 28.60 -13.47
N LYS A 160 12.27 27.61 -13.50
CA LYS A 160 10.82 27.75 -13.45
C LYS A 160 10.23 26.87 -12.37
N THR A 161 9.08 27.29 -11.84
CA THR A 161 8.28 26.45 -10.92
C THR A 161 7.11 25.87 -11.67
N ILE A 162 6.92 24.56 -11.52
CA ILE A 162 5.79 23.84 -12.10
C ILE A 162 5.03 23.13 -11.00
N LYS A 163 3.77 22.75 -11.25
CA LYS A 163 2.94 22.05 -10.28
C LYS A 163 2.82 20.57 -10.63
N VAL A 164 3.10 19.72 -9.64
CA VAL A 164 3.12 18.26 -9.78
C VAL A 164 2.16 17.63 -8.78
N LYS A 165 1.23 16.81 -9.24
CA LYS A 165 0.39 16.01 -8.34
C LYS A 165 1.17 14.83 -7.77
N LEU A 166 0.95 14.53 -6.50
CA LEU A 166 1.46 13.32 -5.89
C LEU A 166 0.75 12.09 -6.47
N PRO A 167 1.47 10.99 -6.74
CA PRO A 167 0.87 9.78 -7.27
C PRO A 167 -0.05 9.09 -6.27
N THR A 168 -1.13 8.54 -6.78
CA THR A 168 -2.10 7.74 -6.03
C THR A 168 -2.03 6.26 -6.42
N ILE A 169 -2.77 5.41 -5.70
CA ILE A 169 -2.93 4.00 -6.06
C ILE A 169 -3.50 3.85 -7.49
N ALA A 170 -4.39 4.74 -7.93
CA ALA A 170 -4.92 4.72 -9.30
C ALA A 170 -3.83 4.98 -10.36
N ASP A 171 -2.74 5.62 -9.98
CA ASP A 171 -1.64 5.96 -10.89
C ASP A 171 -0.56 4.85 -11.00
N GLU A 172 -0.65 3.76 -10.23
CA GLU A 172 0.38 2.70 -10.14
C GLU A 172 0.80 2.12 -11.48
N GLY A 173 -0.14 1.95 -12.41
CA GLY A 173 0.17 1.45 -13.74
C GLY A 173 1.16 2.32 -14.52
N TYR A 174 1.32 3.58 -14.13
CA TYR A 174 2.28 4.51 -14.73
C TYR A 174 3.62 4.59 -13.98
N LEU A 175 3.79 3.78 -12.91
CA LEU A 175 4.94 3.83 -12.00
C LEU A 175 5.59 2.45 -11.77
N VAL A 176 5.24 1.46 -12.57
CA VAL A 176 5.67 0.05 -12.38
C VAL A 176 7.20 -0.10 -12.32
N ASN A 177 7.92 0.68 -13.11
CA ASN A 177 9.37 0.76 -13.09
C ASN A 177 9.84 2.16 -13.54
N SER A 178 11.14 2.42 -13.43
CA SER A 178 11.72 3.72 -13.77
C SER A 178 11.49 4.13 -15.24
N GLU A 179 11.53 3.21 -16.18
CA GLU A 179 11.29 3.49 -17.61
C GLU A 179 9.85 3.96 -17.83
N ILE A 180 8.87 3.21 -17.30
CA ILE A 180 7.45 3.56 -17.40
C ILE A 180 7.16 4.87 -16.66
N ALA A 181 7.74 5.09 -15.49
CA ALA A 181 7.59 6.33 -14.72
C ALA A 181 8.11 7.55 -15.51
N MET A 182 9.29 7.45 -16.11
CA MET A 182 9.85 8.51 -16.96
C MET A 182 8.98 8.78 -18.19
N ALA A 183 8.50 7.76 -18.88
CA ALA A 183 7.62 7.90 -20.05
C ALA A 183 6.29 8.57 -19.71
N ASN A 184 5.81 8.43 -18.46
CA ASN A 184 4.53 8.96 -17.99
C ASN A 184 4.65 10.20 -17.10
N LEU A 185 5.84 10.74 -16.88
CA LEU A 185 6.11 11.88 -16.01
C LEU A 185 5.17 13.07 -16.28
N TRP A 186 4.88 13.36 -17.54
CA TRP A 186 3.99 14.44 -17.96
C TRP A 186 2.57 14.33 -17.40
N ARG A 187 2.10 13.13 -17.05
CA ARG A 187 0.75 12.90 -16.49
C ARG A 187 0.58 13.53 -15.12
N PHE A 188 1.68 13.56 -14.37
CA PHE A 188 1.71 14.08 -13.00
C PHE A 188 1.90 15.59 -12.96
N VAL A 189 2.42 16.21 -14.01
CA VAL A 189 2.49 17.67 -14.12
C VAL A 189 1.10 18.23 -14.41
N THR A 190 0.62 19.11 -13.55
CA THR A 190 -0.72 19.71 -13.65
C THR A 190 -0.68 21.08 -14.33
N GLU A 191 0.43 21.83 -14.16
CA GLU A 191 0.57 23.18 -14.68
C GLU A 191 2.05 23.52 -14.92
N ILE A 192 2.32 24.21 -16.03
CA ILE A 192 3.60 24.84 -16.35
C ILE A 192 3.31 26.30 -16.73
N GLU A 193 3.75 27.27 -15.91
CA GLU A 193 3.56 28.71 -16.15
C GLU A 193 2.12 29.10 -16.56
N GLY A 194 1.12 28.56 -15.83
CA GLY A 194 -0.29 28.81 -16.13
C GLY A 194 -0.87 27.92 -17.23
N HIS A 195 -0.07 27.16 -17.95
CA HIS A 195 -0.54 26.23 -18.98
C HIS A 195 -0.91 24.89 -18.39
N VAL A 196 -2.18 24.48 -18.54
CA VAL A 196 -2.75 23.21 -18.05
C VAL A 196 -3.01 22.20 -19.18
N ASN A 197 -2.76 22.58 -20.44
CA ASN A 197 -2.99 21.72 -21.59
C ASN A 197 -1.99 20.55 -21.61
N LYS A 198 -2.50 19.34 -21.51
CA LYS A 198 -1.69 18.10 -21.43
C LYS A 198 -0.81 17.87 -22.67
N ARG A 199 -1.23 18.32 -23.85
CA ARG A 199 -0.40 18.22 -25.06
C ARG A 199 0.85 19.12 -24.96
N ILE A 200 0.67 20.36 -24.48
CA ILE A 200 1.79 21.28 -24.26
C ILE A 200 2.72 20.73 -23.19
N ILE A 201 2.16 20.33 -22.05
CA ILE A 201 2.91 19.74 -20.93
C ILE A 201 3.73 18.53 -21.41
N SER A 202 3.12 17.59 -22.12
CA SER A 202 3.81 16.40 -22.63
C SER A 202 5.00 16.74 -23.52
N GLN A 203 4.85 17.71 -24.43
CA GLN A 203 5.93 18.12 -25.33
C GLN A 203 7.08 18.82 -24.59
N VAL A 204 6.78 19.62 -23.57
CA VAL A 204 7.79 20.29 -22.75
C VAL A 204 8.54 19.27 -21.89
N ILE A 205 7.81 18.40 -21.21
CA ILE A 205 8.40 17.38 -20.30
C ILE A 205 9.37 16.45 -21.05
N GLN A 206 9.04 16.04 -22.28
CA GLN A 206 9.93 15.21 -23.11
C GLN A 206 11.27 15.87 -23.47
N LYS A 207 11.36 17.19 -23.37
CA LYS A 207 12.56 17.98 -23.68
C LYS A 207 13.26 18.54 -22.45
N LEU A 208 12.80 18.18 -21.25
CA LEU A 208 13.42 18.65 -20.01
C LEU A 208 14.87 18.14 -19.90
N PRO A 209 15.78 18.98 -19.40
CA PRO A 209 17.08 18.51 -18.92
C PRO A 209 16.91 17.43 -17.84
N LEU A 210 17.80 16.43 -17.84
CA LEU A 210 17.70 15.30 -16.87
C LEU A 210 17.66 15.77 -15.42
N LYS A 211 18.38 16.83 -15.07
CA LYS A 211 18.39 17.37 -13.70
C LYS A 211 16.99 17.86 -13.29
N ASP A 212 16.26 18.48 -14.19
CA ASP A 212 14.89 18.95 -13.95
C ASP A 212 13.91 17.77 -13.90
N ALA A 213 14.06 16.78 -14.80
CA ALA A 213 13.26 15.57 -14.77
C ALA A 213 13.44 14.79 -13.46
N HIS A 214 14.67 14.68 -12.95
CA HIS A 214 14.97 14.04 -11.67
C HIS A 214 14.35 14.81 -10.48
N ALA A 215 14.29 16.14 -10.52
CA ALA A 215 13.62 16.92 -9.48
C ALA A 215 12.12 16.57 -9.41
N LEU A 216 11.47 16.35 -10.55
CA LEU A 216 10.06 15.90 -10.60
C LEU A 216 9.89 14.48 -10.07
N LEU A 217 10.75 13.54 -10.51
CA LEU A 217 10.71 12.15 -10.07
C LEU A 217 10.91 12.03 -8.55
N LYS A 218 11.78 12.85 -7.96
CA LYS A 218 12.02 12.90 -6.53
C LYS A 218 10.75 13.25 -5.75
N VAL A 219 10.03 14.29 -6.18
CA VAL A 219 8.75 14.69 -5.57
C VAL A 219 7.68 13.61 -5.76
N MET A 220 7.60 12.99 -6.94
CA MET A 220 6.68 11.88 -7.18
C MET A 220 6.98 10.66 -6.32
N GLY A 221 8.24 10.41 -5.98
CA GLY A 221 8.67 9.38 -5.03
C GLY A 221 8.42 9.74 -3.55
N GLY A 222 7.76 10.88 -3.29
CA GLY A 222 7.44 11.34 -1.93
C GLY A 222 8.52 12.20 -1.26
N ASP A 223 9.69 12.39 -1.89
CA ASP A 223 10.80 13.23 -1.37
C ASP A 223 11.18 12.92 0.09
N GLY A 224 11.16 11.65 0.47
CA GLY A 224 11.43 11.20 1.85
C GLY A 224 10.24 11.25 2.80
N LEU A 225 9.04 11.59 2.31
CA LEU A 225 7.79 11.52 3.07
C LEU A 225 7.27 10.08 3.16
N GLY A 226 6.44 9.82 4.16
CA GLY A 226 5.91 8.49 4.43
C GLY A 226 6.82 7.65 5.32
N ILE A 227 6.66 6.34 5.28
CA ILE A 227 7.50 5.42 6.05
C ILE A 227 8.84 5.18 5.35
N ASP A 228 9.94 5.35 6.07
CA ASP A 228 11.27 5.03 5.55
C ASP A 228 11.54 3.53 5.73
N THR A 229 11.65 2.83 4.62
CA THR A 229 11.91 1.38 4.59
C THR A 229 13.39 1.03 4.46
N LYS A 230 14.29 2.02 4.52
CA LYS A 230 15.72 1.78 4.52
C LYS A 230 16.18 1.19 5.84
N VAL A 231 16.81 0.05 5.75
CA VAL A 231 17.33 -0.71 6.89
C VAL A 231 18.81 -1.07 6.67
N LYS A 232 19.56 -1.18 7.75
CA LYS A 232 20.94 -1.66 7.68
C LYS A 232 20.97 -3.17 7.61
N PHE A 233 21.58 -3.69 6.55
CA PHE A 233 21.92 -5.08 6.41
C PHE A 233 23.38 -5.31 6.81
N ALA A 234 23.63 -6.22 7.73
CA ALA A 234 24.95 -6.70 8.08
C ALA A 234 25.00 -8.22 7.87
N CYS A 235 25.88 -8.68 6.98
CA CYS A 235 26.00 -10.10 6.68
C CYS A 235 26.62 -10.85 7.85
N SER A 236 26.04 -11.99 8.22
CA SER A 236 26.58 -12.86 9.29
C SER A 236 27.83 -13.65 8.86
N TYR A 237 28.12 -13.71 7.54
CA TYR A 237 29.18 -14.57 6.97
C TYR A 237 30.33 -13.80 6.34
N CYS A 238 30.19 -12.49 6.09
CA CYS A 238 31.26 -11.66 5.54
C CYS A 238 31.16 -10.23 6.08
N PRO A 239 32.20 -9.37 5.90
CA PRO A 239 32.20 -8.03 6.48
C PRO A 239 31.31 -7.02 5.77
N LEU A 240 30.41 -7.44 4.88
CA LEU A 240 29.52 -6.53 4.17
C LEU A 240 28.52 -5.91 5.15
N VAL A 241 28.45 -4.59 5.15
CA VAL A 241 27.41 -3.78 5.79
C VAL A 241 26.93 -2.76 4.75
N GLU A 242 25.65 -2.74 4.48
CA GLU A 242 25.04 -1.79 3.52
C GLU A 242 23.64 -1.39 3.93
N ASP A 243 23.17 -0.25 3.40
CA ASP A 243 21.77 0.15 3.51
C ASP A 243 20.98 -0.51 2.38
N MET A 244 19.84 -1.09 2.71
CA MET A 244 18.95 -1.73 1.74
C MET A 244 17.50 -1.37 2.01
N GLU A 245 16.64 -1.52 1.00
CA GLU A 245 15.19 -1.42 1.21
C GLU A 245 14.67 -2.69 1.89
N LEU A 246 13.75 -2.54 2.84
CA LEU A 246 13.06 -3.66 3.48
C LEU A 246 12.39 -4.52 2.40
N PRO A 247 12.65 -5.83 2.35
CA PRO A 247 12.06 -6.69 1.33
C PRO A 247 10.56 -6.89 1.59
N ILE A 248 9.73 -6.26 0.77
CA ILE A 248 8.27 -6.36 0.82
C ILE A 248 7.81 -7.19 -0.37
N GLY A 249 7.77 -8.49 -0.19
CA GLY A 249 7.34 -9.46 -1.19
C GLY A 249 5.98 -10.09 -0.86
N ALA A 250 5.68 -11.19 -1.55
CA ALA A 250 4.50 -12.01 -1.23
C ALA A 250 4.57 -12.57 0.20
N ASP A 251 5.78 -12.89 0.65
CA ASP A 251 6.06 -13.47 1.98
C ASP A 251 5.87 -12.45 3.12
N PHE A 252 5.75 -11.16 2.79
CA PHE A 252 5.52 -10.11 3.79
C PHE A 252 4.20 -10.29 4.54
N PHE A 253 3.20 -10.93 3.93
CA PHE A 253 1.89 -11.21 4.52
C PHE A 253 1.65 -12.70 4.77
N THR A 254 2.70 -13.47 4.96
CA THR A 254 2.62 -14.86 5.41
C THR A 254 3.37 -15.00 6.73
N ASP A 255 2.90 -15.91 7.57
CA ASP A 255 3.63 -16.31 8.78
C ASP A 255 4.76 -17.23 8.35
N SER A 256 6.02 -16.89 8.64
CA SER A 256 7.22 -17.61 8.22
C SER A 256 7.67 -18.56 9.31
#